data_2bda9037de8c55ecebd00f85b4c13b64
#
_entry.id   2bda9037de8c55ecebd00f85b4c13b64
#
_cell.length_a   1.000
_cell.length_b   1.000
_cell.length_c   1.000
_cell.angle_alpha   90.00
_cell.angle_beta   90.00
_cell.angle_gamma   90.00
#
_symmetry.space_group_name_H-M   'P 1'
#
loop_
_entity.id
_entity.type
_entity.pdbx_description
1 polymer ?
#
loop_
_entity_poly.entity_id
_entity_poly.type
_entity_poly.pdbx_seq_one_letter_code
_entity_poly.pdbx_strand_id
1 'polypeptide(L)'
;MGRTLAEALSLPFIDADDLHPQVNKEKMSRGEPLTDADRMPWLVSVYKAAVVAGGEMSGVVVACSALKASYRKVLRGEHADPGTHTNTRDGTLRGEAATANGEQGEAMLRVEERREGDKVTPAWKALARPRAYFVHPFGPRSILLERLANRTSHFMKANMLASQLDALENPASEEGVVEIRLDASPEEQIRLAIEGLRVVGAIPAS
;
A
#
# COMPACT_ATOMS: atom_id res chain seq x y z
N MET A 1 -14.55 0.69 -4.95
CA MET A 1 -13.83 -0.12 -5.95
C MET A 1 -12.96 -1.20 -5.30
N GLY A 2 -11.94 -0.89 -4.47
CA GLY A 2 -11.04 -1.92 -3.92
C GLY A 2 -11.75 -3.07 -3.20
N ARG A 3 -12.68 -2.78 -2.30
CA ARG A 3 -13.49 -3.80 -1.59
C ARG A 3 -14.32 -4.65 -2.56
N THR A 4 -14.99 -4.03 -3.52
CA THR A 4 -15.80 -4.73 -4.54
C THR A 4 -14.93 -5.64 -5.43
N LEU A 5 -13.71 -5.18 -5.77
CA LEU A 5 -12.75 -6.02 -6.50
C LEU A 5 -12.29 -7.23 -5.66
N ALA A 6 -12.03 -7.02 -4.38
CA ALA A 6 -11.67 -8.10 -3.47
C ALA A 6 -12.78 -9.15 -3.35
N GLU A 7 -14.02 -8.70 -3.20
CA GLU A 7 -15.22 -9.56 -3.19
C GLU A 7 -15.36 -10.37 -4.49
N ALA A 8 -15.21 -9.70 -5.65
CA ALA A 8 -15.30 -10.36 -6.96
C ALA A 8 -14.18 -11.39 -7.19
N LEU A 9 -13.02 -11.21 -6.57
CA LEU A 9 -11.89 -12.13 -6.64
C LEU A 9 -11.88 -13.15 -5.50
N SER A 10 -12.81 -13.07 -4.54
CA SER A 10 -12.81 -13.87 -3.30
C SER A 10 -11.50 -13.77 -2.52
N LEU A 11 -10.92 -12.56 -2.47
CA LEU A 11 -9.67 -12.26 -1.78
C LEU A 11 -9.90 -11.35 -0.55
N PRO A 12 -9.03 -11.38 0.45
CA PRO A 12 -9.02 -10.41 1.54
C PRO A 12 -8.85 -8.98 1.01
N PHE A 13 -9.36 -8.02 1.77
CA PHE A 13 -9.21 -6.59 1.50
C PHE A 13 -8.48 -5.89 2.62
N ILE A 14 -7.50 -5.07 2.28
CA ILE A 14 -6.78 -4.18 3.21
C ILE A 14 -6.97 -2.74 2.75
N ASP A 15 -7.40 -1.86 3.67
CA ASP A 15 -7.29 -0.42 3.47
C ASP A 15 -5.96 0.06 4.06
N ALA A 16 -5.06 0.54 3.21
CA ALA A 16 -3.75 1.00 3.64
C ALA A 16 -3.83 2.21 4.59
N ASP A 17 -4.91 3.00 4.52
CA ASP A 17 -5.10 4.14 5.40
C ASP A 17 -5.28 3.72 6.86
N ASP A 18 -5.82 2.53 7.12
CA ASP A 18 -5.95 1.99 8.47
C ASP A 18 -4.60 1.71 9.13
N LEU A 19 -3.56 1.45 8.32
CA LEU A 19 -2.21 1.13 8.77
C LEU A 19 -1.31 2.35 9.02
N HIS A 20 -1.83 3.58 8.83
CA HIS A 20 -1.05 4.76 9.14
C HIS A 20 -0.76 4.86 10.64
N PRO A 21 0.49 5.16 11.02
CA PRO A 21 0.83 5.51 12.40
C PRO A 21 -0.01 6.68 12.90
N GLN A 22 -0.27 6.74 14.20
CA GLN A 22 -1.09 7.79 14.79
C GLN A 22 -0.59 9.20 14.45
N VAL A 23 0.73 9.40 14.45
CA VAL A 23 1.36 10.69 14.08
C VAL A 23 1.00 11.11 12.65
N ASN A 24 0.91 10.18 11.71
CA ASN A 24 0.50 10.46 10.33
C ASN A 24 -0.99 10.81 10.26
N LYS A 25 -1.84 10.07 11.00
CA LYS A 25 -3.28 10.36 11.10
C LYS A 25 -3.53 11.75 11.65
N GLU A 26 -2.77 12.17 12.66
CA GLU A 26 -2.84 13.51 13.23
C GLU A 26 -2.39 14.60 12.24
N LYS A 27 -1.29 14.41 11.50
CA LYS A 27 -0.88 15.34 10.43
C LYS A 27 -2.00 15.49 9.39
N MET A 28 -2.52 14.37 8.89
CA MET A 28 -3.59 14.38 7.88
C MET A 28 -4.87 15.05 8.40
N SER A 29 -5.25 14.86 9.66
CA SER A 29 -6.43 15.51 10.26
C SER A 29 -6.31 17.03 10.31
N ARG A 30 -5.10 17.56 10.49
CA ARG A 30 -4.80 18.98 10.40
C ARG A 30 -4.74 19.50 8.96
N GLY A 31 -4.79 18.59 7.95
CA GLY A 31 -4.63 18.94 6.54
C GLY A 31 -3.19 19.15 6.12
N GLU A 32 -2.23 18.64 6.90
CA GLU A 32 -0.81 18.69 6.60
C GLU A 32 -0.44 17.52 5.68
N PRO A 33 0.19 17.74 4.51
CA PRO A 33 0.62 16.67 3.64
C PRO A 33 1.75 15.87 4.28
N LEU A 34 1.70 14.54 4.13
CA LEU A 34 2.77 13.66 4.56
C LEU A 34 3.99 13.79 3.65
N THR A 35 5.18 13.81 4.24
CA THR A 35 6.46 13.73 3.53
C THR A 35 6.77 12.29 3.12
N ASP A 36 7.80 12.10 2.28
CA ASP A 36 8.30 10.77 1.93
C ASP A 36 8.82 10.02 3.18
N ALA A 37 9.46 10.74 4.11
CA ALA A 37 9.93 10.18 5.38
C ALA A 37 8.77 9.67 6.27
N ASP A 38 7.64 10.37 6.27
CA ASP A 38 6.43 9.94 6.98
C ASP A 38 5.82 8.67 6.33
N ARG A 39 5.90 8.56 5.01
CA ARG A 39 5.25 7.48 4.25
C ARG A 39 6.05 6.19 4.18
N MET A 40 7.37 6.24 4.16
CA MET A 40 8.20 5.05 3.97
C MET A 40 7.96 3.97 5.04
N PRO A 41 7.92 4.26 6.36
CA PRO A 41 7.61 3.25 7.37
C PRO A 41 6.20 2.67 7.21
N TRP A 42 5.21 3.50 6.86
CA TRP A 42 3.84 3.08 6.59
C TRP A 42 3.77 2.13 5.39
N LEU A 43 4.43 2.45 4.26
CA LEU A 43 4.46 1.59 3.07
C LEU A 43 5.07 0.21 3.37
N VAL A 44 6.12 0.16 4.20
CA VAL A 44 6.69 -1.11 4.66
C VAL A 44 5.68 -1.89 5.51
N SER A 45 4.89 -1.23 6.36
CA SER A 45 3.83 -1.89 7.12
C SER A 45 2.72 -2.42 6.22
N VAL A 46 2.32 -1.67 5.19
CA VAL A 46 1.36 -2.11 4.16
C VAL A 46 1.88 -3.35 3.42
N TYR A 47 3.14 -3.34 2.99
CA TYR A 47 3.78 -4.49 2.34
C TYR A 47 3.75 -5.73 3.25
N LYS A 48 4.15 -5.59 4.52
CA LYS A 48 4.15 -6.71 5.48
C LYS A 48 2.75 -7.28 5.70
N ALA A 49 1.75 -6.41 5.87
CA ALA A 49 0.35 -6.83 6.02
C ALA A 49 -0.14 -7.57 4.76
N ALA A 50 0.22 -7.09 3.57
CA ALA A 50 -0.12 -7.74 2.31
C ALA A 50 0.55 -9.13 2.16
N VAL A 51 1.82 -9.28 2.57
CA VAL A 51 2.52 -10.57 2.57
C VAL A 51 1.82 -11.58 3.48
N VAL A 52 1.45 -11.17 4.69
CA VAL A 52 0.77 -12.04 5.65
C VAL A 52 -0.61 -12.46 5.13
N ALA A 53 -1.46 -11.51 4.77
CA ALA A 53 -2.82 -11.80 4.32
C ALA A 53 -2.85 -12.56 2.98
N GLY A 54 -1.94 -12.25 2.06
CA GLY A 54 -1.87 -12.90 0.75
C GLY A 54 -1.29 -14.30 0.79
N GLY A 55 -0.38 -14.58 1.73
CA GLY A 55 0.25 -15.90 1.88
C GLY A 55 -0.73 -17.00 2.26
N GLU A 56 -1.79 -16.68 2.98
CA GLU A 56 -2.83 -17.64 3.41
C GLU A 56 -3.89 -17.89 2.31
N MET A 57 -4.16 -16.89 1.46
CA MET A 57 -5.30 -16.89 0.52
C MET A 57 -4.90 -16.80 -0.96
N SER A 58 -3.63 -16.99 -1.29
CA SER A 58 -3.09 -16.87 -2.66
C SER A 58 -3.20 -15.45 -3.26
N GLY A 59 -3.44 -14.45 -2.42
CA GLY A 59 -3.51 -13.06 -2.84
C GLY A 59 -4.29 -12.18 -1.87
N VAL A 60 -4.16 -10.86 -2.04
CA VAL A 60 -4.87 -9.84 -1.28
C VAL A 60 -5.08 -8.60 -2.14
N VAL A 61 -6.19 -7.92 -1.97
CA VAL A 61 -6.42 -6.60 -2.59
C VAL A 61 -6.14 -5.51 -1.56
N VAL A 62 -5.26 -4.58 -1.92
CA VAL A 62 -4.88 -3.45 -1.06
C VAL A 62 -5.33 -2.14 -1.72
N ALA A 63 -6.11 -1.33 -1.02
CA ALA A 63 -6.38 0.05 -1.41
C ALA A 63 -5.26 0.95 -0.89
N CYS A 64 -4.48 1.53 -1.79
CA CYS A 64 -3.35 2.40 -1.46
C CYS A 64 -3.17 3.47 -2.54
N SER A 65 -2.80 4.68 -2.16
CA SER A 65 -2.55 5.76 -3.11
C SER A 65 -1.32 5.53 -4.01
N ALA A 66 -0.30 4.82 -3.56
CA ALA A 66 0.88 4.36 -4.31
C ALA A 66 1.46 5.39 -5.31
N LEU A 67 1.49 6.69 -4.93
CA LEU A 67 1.65 7.84 -5.81
C LEU A 67 2.97 7.85 -6.61
N LYS A 68 4.08 7.51 -5.98
CA LYS A 68 5.41 7.56 -6.60
C LYS A 68 5.91 6.17 -7.00
N ALA A 69 6.74 6.10 -8.02
CA ALA A 69 7.42 4.87 -8.44
C ALA A 69 8.22 4.25 -7.28
N SER A 70 8.88 5.10 -6.46
CA SER A 70 9.59 4.64 -5.25
C SER A 70 8.68 3.96 -4.23
N TYR A 71 7.42 4.42 -4.08
CA TYR A 71 6.43 3.80 -3.20
C TYR A 71 5.97 2.44 -3.74
N ARG A 72 5.73 2.37 -5.06
CA ARG A 72 5.38 1.11 -5.73
C ARG A 72 6.48 0.07 -5.65
N LYS A 73 7.76 0.49 -5.70
CA LYS A 73 8.91 -0.39 -5.43
C LYS A 73 8.86 -0.98 -4.01
N VAL A 74 8.55 -0.18 -2.99
CA VAL A 74 8.37 -0.69 -1.63
C VAL A 74 7.25 -1.74 -1.58
N LEU A 75 6.11 -1.45 -2.21
CA LEU A 75 4.97 -2.38 -2.25
C LEU A 75 5.25 -3.66 -3.08
N ARG A 76 6.22 -3.63 -3.99
CA ARG A 76 6.76 -4.82 -4.67
C ARG A 76 7.79 -5.59 -3.84
N GLY A 77 8.13 -5.10 -2.65
CA GLY A 77 9.17 -5.70 -1.82
C GLY A 77 10.60 -5.38 -2.28
N GLU A 78 10.78 -4.38 -3.14
CA GLU A 78 12.07 -3.91 -3.66
C GLU A 78 12.70 -2.84 -2.73
N HIS A 79 12.48 -2.94 -1.44
CA HIS A 79 13.06 -2.02 -0.46
C HIS A 79 14.22 -2.70 0.27
N ALA A 80 15.27 -1.95 0.56
CA ALA A 80 16.30 -2.39 1.49
C ALA A 80 15.65 -2.58 2.87
N ASP A 81 15.75 -3.77 3.44
CA ASP A 81 15.29 -4.03 4.79
C ASP A 81 16.06 -3.13 5.76
N PRO A 82 15.40 -2.22 6.50
CA PRO A 82 16.11 -1.37 7.47
C PRO A 82 16.83 -2.18 8.57
N GLY A 83 16.60 -3.50 8.65
CA GLY A 83 17.30 -4.41 9.56
C GLY A 83 18.57 -5.06 8.98
N THR A 84 18.89 -4.89 7.68
CA THR A 84 20.16 -5.33 7.10
C THR A 84 21.16 -4.17 7.06
N HIS A 85 21.63 -3.73 8.22
CA HIS A 85 22.86 -2.98 8.27
C HIS A 85 23.99 -3.93 7.89
N THR A 86 24.43 -3.88 6.63
CA THR A 86 25.80 -4.31 6.29
C THR A 86 26.74 -3.46 7.12
N ASN A 87 27.46 -4.11 8.01
CA ASN A 87 28.44 -3.54 8.92
C ASN A 87 29.61 -3.00 8.09
N THR A 88 29.48 -1.80 7.51
CA THR A 88 30.63 -1.02 7.06
C THR A 88 31.13 -0.26 8.27
N ARG A 89 32.30 -0.68 8.74
CA ARG A 89 33.05 0.05 9.75
C ARG A 89 33.31 1.46 9.25
N ASP A 90 32.57 2.42 9.73
CA ASP A 90 33.11 3.74 10.13
C ASP A 90 32.05 4.49 10.97
N GLY A 91 32.57 5.29 11.88
CA GLY A 91 31.99 5.71 13.11
C GLY A 91 30.85 6.73 13.06
N THR A 92 30.17 6.75 14.20
CA THR A 92 29.34 7.81 14.77
C THR A 92 28.12 8.27 14.01
N LEU A 93 26.95 7.77 14.48
CA LEU A 93 25.79 8.62 14.80
C LEU A 93 24.86 7.85 15.76
N ARG A 94 24.75 8.36 16.98
CA ARG A 94 23.73 7.97 17.95
C ARG A 94 22.40 8.54 17.46
N GLY A 95 21.42 7.68 17.15
CA GLY A 95 20.03 8.03 16.95
C GLY A 95 19.18 7.28 17.96
N GLU A 96 18.58 8.01 18.89
CA GLU A 96 17.67 7.48 19.91
C GLU A 96 16.45 6.85 19.26
N ALA A 97 16.16 5.60 19.68
CA ALA A 97 14.94 4.90 19.30
C ALA A 97 13.74 5.55 20.01
N ALA A 98 12.90 6.23 19.26
CA ALA A 98 11.60 6.68 19.75
C ALA A 98 10.66 5.48 19.85
N THR A 99 10.39 5.02 21.05
CA THR A 99 9.32 4.08 21.38
C THR A 99 7.98 4.78 21.20
N ALA A 100 7.24 4.45 20.15
CA ALA A 100 5.87 4.90 19.98
C ALA A 100 4.92 3.75 20.31
N ASN A 101 4.29 3.83 21.46
CA ASN A 101 3.19 2.97 21.88
C ASN A 101 1.95 3.24 21.02
N GLY A 102 1.45 2.24 20.33
CA GLY A 102 0.17 2.24 19.64
C GLY A 102 -0.39 0.81 19.61
N GLU A 103 -1.16 0.45 20.64
CA GLU A 103 -1.59 -0.93 20.92
C GLU A 103 -2.55 -1.57 19.91
N GLN A 104 -3.09 -0.85 18.95
CA GLN A 104 -4.08 -1.41 17.99
C GLN A 104 -3.51 -1.80 16.64
N GLY A 105 -2.34 -1.29 16.25
CA GLY A 105 -1.63 -1.72 15.03
C GLY A 105 -0.79 -2.99 15.24
N GLU A 106 -0.43 -3.28 16.48
CA GLU A 106 0.43 -4.43 16.83
C GLU A 106 -0.32 -5.76 16.88
N ALA A 107 -1.63 -5.76 17.11
CA ALA A 107 -2.42 -7.00 17.22
C ALA A 107 -2.50 -7.78 15.89
N MET A 108 -2.43 -7.09 14.74
CA MET A 108 -2.49 -7.70 13.42
C MET A 108 -1.12 -8.16 12.89
N LEU A 109 -0.03 -7.77 13.55
CA LEU A 109 1.35 -8.09 13.17
C LEU A 109 2.03 -9.08 14.12
N ARG A 110 1.31 -9.70 15.08
CA ARG A 110 1.82 -10.83 15.87
C ARG A 110 1.89 -12.09 15.01
N VAL A 111 2.79 -12.06 14.03
CA VAL A 111 3.28 -13.28 13.40
C VAL A 111 4.28 -13.90 14.36
N GLU A 112 4.02 -15.12 14.80
CA GLU A 112 4.87 -15.85 15.74
C GLU A 112 6.33 -15.82 15.28
N GLU A 113 7.22 -15.36 16.18
CA GLU A 113 8.65 -15.37 15.96
C GLU A 113 9.17 -16.80 15.97
N ARG A 114 9.64 -17.32 14.86
CA ARG A 114 10.40 -18.59 14.85
C ARG A 114 11.82 -18.31 15.30
N ARG A 115 12.21 -18.96 16.36
CA ARG A 115 13.59 -18.93 16.86
C ARG A 115 14.41 -20.02 16.14
N GLU A 116 15.37 -19.63 15.35
CA GLU A 116 16.39 -20.49 14.81
C GLU A 116 17.76 -19.88 15.13
N GLY A 117 18.35 -20.34 16.22
CA GLY A 117 19.58 -19.76 16.76
C GLY A 117 19.39 -18.33 17.31
N ASP A 118 20.46 -17.60 17.56
CA ASP A 118 20.45 -16.24 18.13
C ASP A 118 19.88 -15.12 17.23
N LYS A 119 19.25 -15.48 16.09
CA LYS A 119 18.63 -14.51 15.16
C LYS A 119 17.13 -14.72 15.10
N VAL A 120 16.39 -13.78 15.68
CA VAL A 120 14.93 -13.71 15.53
C VAL A 120 14.61 -13.24 14.10
N THR A 121 14.17 -14.15 13.25
CA THR A 121 13.71 -13.79 11.90
C THR A 121 12.19 -13.71 11.92
N PRO A 122 11.59 -12.54 11.62
CA PRO A 122 10.14 -12.41 11.55
C PRO A 122 9.55 -13.40 10.54
N ALA A 123 8.46 -14.09 10.92
CA ALA A 123 7.86 -15.17 10.11
C ALA A 123 7.47 -14.71 8.70
N TRP A 124 7.09 -13.42 8.50
CA TRP A 124 6.78 -12.90 7.18
C TRP A 124 7.96 -12.93 6.18
N LYS A 125 9.21 -12.95 6.68
CA LYS A 125 10.41 -13.09 5.81
C LYS A 125 10.57 -14.49 5.22
N ALA A 126 9.96 -15.48 5.83
CA ALA A 126 9.96 -16.86 5.33
C ALA A 126 8.84 -17.09 4.29
N LEU A 127 7.89 -16.18 4.15
CA LEU A 127 6.85 -16.26 3.15
C LEU A 127 7.40 -15.87 1.77
N ALA A 128 6.90 -16.54 0.73
CA ALA A 128 7.26 -16.19 -0.65
C ALA A 128 6.91 -14.71 -0.90
N ARG A 129 7.81 -13.98 -1.57
CA ARG A 129 7.53 -12.58 -1.92
C ARG A 129 6.38 -12.54 -2.92
N PRO A 130 5.25 -11.89 -2.59
CA PRO A 130 4.13 -11.79 -3.51
C PRO A 130 4.50 -10.90 -4.69
N ARG A 131 4.01 -11.23 -5.87
CA ARG A 131 4.03 -10.28 -7.00
C ARG A 131 2.96 -9.23 -6.74
N ALA A 132 3.32 -7.94 -6.84
CA ALA A 132 2.39 -6.84 -6.74
C ALA A 132 2.00 -6.35 -8.13
N TYR A 133 0.70 -6.31 -8.39
CA TYR A 133 0.10 -5.73 -9.58
C TYR A 133 -0.68 -4.50 -9.17
N PHE A 134 -0.78 -3.51 -10.06
CA PHE A 134 -1.44 -2.26 -9.75
C PHE A 134 -2.62 -2.03 -10.68
N VAL A 135 -3.78 -1.78 -10.11
CA VAL A 135 -4.94 -1.28 -10.84
C VAL A 135 -4.97 0.23 -10.67
N HIS A 136 -4.72 0.97 -11.74
CA HIS A 136 -4.62 2.42 -11.76
C HIS A 136 -5.88 3.05 -12.37
N PRO A 137 -6.82 3.58 -11.56
CA PRO A 137 -7.93 4.36 -12.06
C PRO A 137 -7.42 5.72 -12.57
N PHE A 138 -7.60 6.00 -13.86
CA PHE A 138 -7.16 7.25 -14.47
C PHE A 138 -8.33 7.99 -15.14
N GLY A 139 -8.25 9.30 -15.21
CA GLY A 139 -9.27 10.12 -15.84
C GLY A 139 -9.15 11.61 -15.51
N PRO A 140 -10.10 12.44 -16.01
CA PRO A 140 -10.11 13.87 -15.75
C PRO A 140 -10.13 14.20 -14.25
N ARG A 141 -9.34 15.19 -13.85
CA ARG A 141 -9.30 15.70 -12.47
C ARG A 141 -10.69 16.14 -11.97
N SER A 142 -11.55 16.62 -12.84
CA SER A 142 -12.92 17.02 -12.52
C SER A 142 -13.74 15.87 -11.93
N ILE A 143 -13.61 14.66 -12.49
CA ILE A 143 -14.31 13.47 -11.97
C ILE A 143 -13.83 13.10 -10.56
N LEU A 144 -12.52 13.22 -10.29
CA LEU A 144 -11.98 12.97 -8.95
C LEU A 144 -12.50 13.98 -7.94
N LEU A 145 -12.55 15.26 -8.30
CA LEU A 145 -13.09 16.32 -7.45
C LEU A 145 -14.58 16.14 -7.18
N GLU A 146 -15.36 15.80 -8.19
CA GLU A 146 -16.79 15.49 -8.06
C GLU A 146 -17.03 14.30 -7.13
N ARG A 147 -16.31 13.20 -7.34
CA ARG A 147 -16.39 12.01 -6.49
C ARG A 147 -16.00 12.31 -5.04
N LEU A 148 -14.99 13.15 -4.84
CA LEU A 148 -14.58 13.57 -3.50
C LEU A 148 -15.67 14.42 -2.83
N ALA A 149 -16.27 15.37 -3.55
CA ALA A 149 -17.33 16.22 -3.02
C ALA A 149 -18.59 15.42 -2.61
N ASN A 150 -18.89 14.34 -3.34
CA ASN A 150 -20.06 13.50 -3.10
C ASN A 150 -19.87 12.44 -2.00
N ARG A 151 -18.66 12.32 -1.45
CA ARG A 151 -18.43 11.39 -0.35
C ARG A 151 -18.84 12.01 0.98
N THR A 152 -19.73 11.38 1.72
CA THR A 152 -20.33 11.88 2.98
C THR A 152 -19.46 11.70 4.22
N SER A 153 -18.41 10.90 4.16
CA SER A 153 -17.49 10.66 5.29
C SER A 153 -16.04 10.89 4.86
N HIS A 154 -15.52 12.14 5.04
CA HIS A 154 -14.19 12.43 4.55
C HIS A 154 -13.23 13.09 5.49
N PHE A 155 -12.18 12.32 5.66
CA PHE A 155 -10.91 12.68 6.24
C PHE A 155 -10.04 13.55 5.29
N MET A 156 -10.24 13.41 3.96
CA MET A 156 -9.39 14.07 2.97
C MET A 156 -9.99 15.40 2.49
N LYS A 157 -9.31 16.50 2.79
CA LYS A 157 -9.68 17.84 2.32
C LYS A 157 -9.30 18.02 0.84
N ALA A 158 -10.01 18.87 0.10
CA ALA A 158 -9.77 19.10 -1.33
C ALA A 158 -8.33 19.57 -1.66
N ASN A 159 -7.67 20.30 -0.75
CA ASN A 159 -6.27 20.71 -0.90
C ASN A 159 -5.30 19.51 -0.85
N MET A 160 -5.63 18.44 -0.14
CA MET A 160 -4.82 17.24 -0.11
C MET A 160 -4.90 16.46 -1.43
N LEU A 161 -6.05 16.46 -2.11
CA LEU A 161 -6.16 15.84 -3.43
C LEU A 161 -5.23 16.53 -4.43
N ALA A 162 -5.16 17.86 -4.43
CA ALA A 162 -4.26 18.59 -5.31
C ALA A 162 -2.80 18.16 -5.12
N SER A 163 -2.31 18.15 -3.87
CA SER A 163 -0.95 17.73 -3.56
C SER A 163 -0.67 16.27 -3.89
N GLN A 164 -1.66 15.39 -3.80
CA GLN A 164 -1.50 13.99 -4.20
C GLN A 164 -1.43 13.83 -5.72
N LEU A 165 -2.25 14.56 -6.47
CA LEU A 165 -2.19 14.54 -7.94
C LEU A 165 -0.88 15.12 -8.47
N ASP A 166 -0.35 16.17 -7.81
CA ASP A 166 0.96 16.74 -8.16
C ASP A 166 2.13 15.79 -7.84
N ALA A 167 1.96 14.93 -6.83
CA ALA A 167 2.94 13.92 -6.45
C ALA A 167 2.82 12.61 -7.25
N LEU A 168 1.75 12.43 -8.02
CA LEU A 168 1.49 11.21 -8.77
C LEU A 168 2.46 11.08 -9.94
N GLU A 169 3.31 10.08 -9.88
CA GLU A 169 4.11 9.62 -11.02
C GLU A 169 3.29 8.58 -11.79
N ASN A 170 2.96 8.88 -13.05
CA ASN A 170 2.10 8.02 -13.87
C ASN A 170 2.70 6.61 -14.01
N PRO A 171 2.00 5.56 -13.55
CA PRO A 171 2.50 4.19 -13.59
C PRO A 171 2.24 3.45 -14.91
N ALA A 172 1.61 4.07 -15.90
CA ALA A 172 1.12 3.41 -17.12
C ALA A 172 2.18 2.57 -17.87
N SER A 173 3.46 2.97 -17.80
CA SER A 173 4.57 2.26 -18.43
C SER A 173 5.23 1.19 -17.56
N GLU A 174 4.78 1.02 -16.32
CA GLU A 174 5.36 0.03 -15.41
C GLU A 174 4.78 -1.36 -15.67
N GLU A 175 5.60 -2.38 -15.50
CA GLU A 175 5.16 -3.77 -15.60
C GLU A 175 4.10 -4.09 -14.53
N GLY A 176 3.09 -4.87 -14.93
CA GLY A 176 2.03 -5.32 -14.02
C GLY A 176 1.04 -4.22 -13.62
N VAL A 177 0.96 -3.15 -14.39
CA VAL A 177 -0.04 -2.08 -14.21
C VAL A 177 -1.21 -2.27 -15.16
N VAL A 178 -2.43 -2.17 -14.63
CA VAL A 178 -3.71 -2.19 -15.37
C VAL A 178 -4.34 -0.83 -15.21
N GLU A 179 -4.53 -0.11 -16.31
CA GLU A 179 -5.24 1.16 -16.32
C GLU A 179 -6.74 0.96 -16.53
N ILE A 180 -7.54 1.65 -15.71
CA ILE A 180 -9.01 1.64 -15.85
C ILE A 180 -9.56 3.06 -15.85
N ARG A 181 -10.57 3.31 -16.67
CA ARG A 181 -11.16 4.64 -16.80
C ARG A 181 -12.03 4.99 -15.59
N LEU A 182 -11.82 6.19 -15.04
CA LEU A 182 -12.63 6.73 -13.94
C LEU A 182 -14.06 7.09 -14.36
N ASP A 183 -14.30 7.43 -15.61
CA ASP A 183 -15.64 7.77 -16.14
C ASP A 183 -16.51 6.55 -16.46
N ALA A 184 -15.97 5.35 -16.40
CA ALA A 184 -16.75 4.12 -16.49
C ALA A 184 -17.62 3.90 -15.22
N SER A 185 -18.71 3.15 -15.34
CA SER A 185 -19.53 2.76 -14.18
C SER A 185 -18.73 1.91 -13.19
N PRO A 186 -19.11 1.85 -11.89
CA PRO A 186 -18.42 1.02 -10.91
C PRO A 186 -18.31 -0.45 -11.35
N GLU A 187 -19.37 -1.01 -11.93
CA GLU A 187 -19.44 -2.40 -12.42
C GLU A 187 -18.46 -2.61 -13.57
N GLU A 188 -18.44 -1.66 -14.51
CA GLU A 188 -17.54 -1.69 -15.66
C GLU A 188 -16.08 -1.55 -15.21
N GLN A 189 -15.79 -0.73 -14.21
CA GLN A 189 -14.44 -0.60 -13.66
C GLN A 189 -13.94 -1.93 -13.06
N ILE A 190 -14.80 -2.67 -12.36
CA ILE A 190 -14.45 -3.99 -11.82
C ILE A 190 -14.21 -4.99 -12.96
N ARG A 191 -15.07 -5.01 -13.98
CA ARG A 191 -14.91 -5.89 -15.15
C ARG A 191 -13.57 -5.64 -15.84
N LEU A 192 -13.25 -4.38 -16.14
CA LEU A 192 -12.00 -3.98 -16.79
C LEU A 192 -10.78 -4.31 -15.92
N ALA A 193 -10.87 -4.12 -14.61
CA ALA A 193 -9.80 -4.48 -13.68
C ALA A 193 -9.52 -5.99 -13.72
N ILE A 194 -10.55 -6.83 -13.67
CA ILE A 194 -10.40 -8.29 -13.72
C ILE A 194 -9.81 -8.74 -15.07
N GLU A 195 -10.32 -8.21 -16.18
CA GLU A 195 -9.77 -8.50 -17.51
C GLU A 195 -8.30 -8.11 -17.63
N GLY A 196 -7.96 -6.88 -17.21
CA GLY A 196 -6.59 -6.40 -17.22
C GLY A 196 -5.67 -7.26 -16.33
N LEU A 197 -6.12 -7.65 -15.14
CA LEU A 197 -5.37 -8.53 -14.24
C LEU A 197 -5.11 -9.92 -14.82
N ARG A 198 -6.04 -10.45 -15.64
CA ARG A 198 -5.81 -11.69 -16.41
C ARG A 198 -4.76 -11.50 -17.49
N VAL A 199 -4.83 -10.39 -18.23
CA VAL A 199 -3.87 -10.08 -19.30
C VAL A 199 -2.43 -9.96 -18.76
N VAL A 200 -2.26 -9.31 -17.61
CA VAL A 200 -0.93 -9.19 -16.97
C VAL A 200 -0.51 -10.43 -16.17
N GLY A 201 -1.32 -11.49 -16.16
CA GLY A 201 -1.02 -12.77 -15.48
C GLY A 201 -1.10 -12.69 -13.96
N ALA A 202 -1.85 -11.73 -13.41
CA ALA A 202 -2.07 -11.61 -11.97
C ALA A 202 -3.04 -12.65 -11.43
N ILE A 203 -4.03 -13.04 -12.23
CA ILE A 203 -5.05 -14.04 -11.92
C ILE A 203 -5.21 -15.01 -13.10
N PRO A 204 -5.71 -16.25 -12.87
CA PRO A 204 -5.88 -17.23 -13.94
C PRO A 204 -6.75 -16.72 -15.08
N ALA A 205 -6.44 -17.14 -16.30
CA ALA A 205 -7.39 -17.05 -17.42
C ALA A 205 -8.60 -17.95 -17.09
N SER A 206 -9.80 -17.43 -17.25
CA SER A 206 -11.07 -18.19 -17.01
C SER A 206 -11.27 -19.27 -18.02
#